data_63a53d982a98f6ad2813994c29cb6510
#
_entry.id   63a53d982a98f6ad2813994c29cb6510
#
_cell.length_a   1.000
_cell.length_b   1.000
_cell.length_c   1.000
_cell.angle_alpha   90.00
_cell.angle_beta   90.00
_cell.angle_gamma   90.00
#
_symmetry.space_group_name_H-M   'P 1'
#
loop_
_entity.id
_entity.type
_entity.pdbx_description
1 polymer ?
#
loop_
_entity_poly.entity_id
_entity_poly.type
_entity_poly.pdbx_seq_one_letter_code
_entity_poly.pdbx_strand_id
1 'polypeptide(L)'
;MCIRDRIRTMENVGAPVRVICPGGVYRADYDQTHTPMFHQVEGLAIDKSLSMANLKWVLEEFVKAYFEVDDVELRFRASHFPFTEPSAEVDIRCSWDKGQLKVGEGDDWLEILGSGMVHPKVLQAGGIDPELWQGFAFGMGIDRIAMLKYGVPDLRAFFDSDLRWLRHYGFNSLEQPNLHSGLSR
;
A
#
# COMPACT_ATOMS: atom_id res chain seq x y z
N MET A 1 -5.20 2.71 8.58
CA MET A 1 -6.01 2.79 7.35
C MET A 1 -7.12 3.81 7.55
N CYS A 2 -7.18 4.86 6.73
CA CYS A 2 -8.18 5.92 6.87
C CYS A 2 -9.38 5.61 5.98
N ILE A 3 -10.48 5.10 6.55
CA ILE A 3 -11.68 4.73 5.78
C ILE A 3 -12.54 5.94 5.38
N ARG A 4 -12.32 7.12 5.98
CA ARG A 4 -13.14 8.33 5.80
C ARG A 4 -13.28 8.74 4.33
N ASP A 5 -12.16 8.85 3.61
CA ASP A 5 -12.19 9.36 2.23
C ASP A 5 -12.83 8.35 1.28
N ARG A 6 -12.70 7.05 1.60
CA ARG A 6 -13.37 5.98 0.86
C ARG A 6 -14.87 5.95 1.07
N ILE A 7 -15.34 6.15 2.32
CA ILE A 7 -16.78 6.26 2.61
C ILE A 7 -17.36 7.48 1.88
N ARG A 8 -16.73 8.65 1.97
CA ARG A 8 -17.15 9.85 1.24
C ARG A 8 -17.18 9.66 -0.28
N THR A 9 -16.23 8.90 -0.83
CA THR A 9 -16.24 8.57 -2.26
C THR A 9 -17.46 7.69 -2.59
N MET A 10 -17.76 6.68 -1.77
CA MET A 10 -18.95 5.84 -1.95
C MET A 10 -20.25 6.66 -1.90
N GLU A 11 -20.38 7.55 -0.92
CA GLU A 11 -21.54 8.44 -0.77
C GLU A 11 -21.74 9.37 -1.98
N ASN A 12 -20.66 9.88 -2.56
CA ASN A 12 -20.71 10.86 -3.65
C ASN A 12 -20.84 10.22 -5.04
N VAL A 13 -20.23 9.06 -5.25
CA VAL A 13 -20.11 8.42 -6.58
C VAL A 13 -21.03 7.20 -6.70
N GLY A 14 -21.27 6.49 -5.60
CA GLY A 14 -22.00 5.22 -5.61
C GLY A 14 -21.15 4.05 -6.11
N ALA A 15 -21.82 2.97 -6.50
CA ALA A 15 -21.19 1.79 -7.11
C ALA A 15 -21.63 1.62 -8.57
N PRO A 16 -20.74 1.10 -9.47
CA PRO A 16 -19.39 0.61 -9.21
C PRO A 16 -18.37 1.74 -9.01
N VAL A 17 -17.35 1.51 -8.18
CA VAL A 17 -16.29 2.50 -7.94
C VAL A 17 -14.92 1.83 -7.78
N ARG A 18 -13.89 2.48 -8.33
CA ARG A 18 -12.48 2.13 -8.14
C ARG A 18 -11.72 3.40 -7.86
N VAL A 19 -11.04 3.47 -6.73
CA VAL A 19 -10.35 4.67 -6.28
C VAL A 19 -9.08 4.32 -5.51
N ILE A 20 -8.06 5.15 -5.66
CA ILE A 20 -6.88 5.20 -4.79
C ILE A 20 -6.84 6.56 -4.10
N CYS A 21 -6.51 6.56 -2.81
CA CYS A 21 -6.47 7.74 -1.96
C CYS A 21 -5.07 7.86 -1.34
N PRO A 22 -4.11 8.53 -1.99
CA PRO A 22 -2.83 8.83 -1.37
C PRO A 22 -2.96 10.03 -0.43
N GLY A 23 -2.20 10.02 0.67
CA GLY A 23 -2.20 11.15 1.59
C GLY A 23 -1.32 10.96 2.82
N GLY A 24 -1.12 12.04 3.56
CA GLY A 24 -0.44 12.03 4.86
C GLY A 24 -1.34 11.48 5.97
N VAL A 25 -0.78 10.63 6.81
CA VAL A 25 -1.44 10.03 7.97
C VAL A 25 -0.58 10.22 9.22
N TYR A 26 -1.22 10.15 10.39
CA TYR A 26 -0.58 10.45 11.67
C TYR A 26 -0.89 9.36 12.70
N ARG A 27 0.15 8.92 13.43
CA ARG A 27 0.02 7.99 14.56
C ARG A 27 1.10 8.28 15.60
N ALA A 28 0.84 7.93 16.85
CA ALA A 28 1.81 8.08 17.95
C ALA A 28 2.80 6.92 17.93
N ASP A 29 3.74 6.94 16.97
CA ASP A 29 4.74 5.90 16.77
C ASP A 29 6.05 6.49 16.25
N TYR A 30 7.21 6.05 16.76
CA TYR A 30 8.51 6.59 16.38
C TYR A 30 9.65 5.59 16.62
N ASP A 31 10.13 4.95 15.53
CA ASP A 31 11.31 4.09 15.50
C ASP A 31 11.97 4.10 14.12
N GLN A 32 12.85 3.16 13.80
CA GLN A 32 13.52 3.07 12.49
C GLN A 32 12.57 2.82 11.32
N THR A 33 11.41 2.24 11.60
CA THR A 33 10.40 1.84 10.61
C THR A 33 9.09 2.62 10.73
N HIS A 34 8.99 3.52 11.71
CA HIS A 34 7.80 4.31 12.00
C HIS A 34 8.14 5.77 12.30
N THR A 35 7.30 6.67 11.82
CA THR A 35 7.32 8.11 12.13
C THR A 35 5.93 8.58 12.53
N PRO A 36 5.81 9.65 13.36
CA PRO A 36 4.51 10.19 13.75
C PRO A 36 3.65 10.67 12.58
N MET A 37 4.28 11.06 11.49
CA MET A 37 3.65 11.40 10.21
C MET A 37 4.29 10.55 9.13
N PHE A 38 3.50 9.97 8.24
CA PHE A 38 3.95 9.21 7.08
C PHE A 38 2.93 9.30 5.95
N HIS A 39 3.28 8.81 4.78
CA HIS A 39 2.37 8.77 3.64
C HIS A 39 1.82 7.38 3.43
N GLN A 40 0.54 7.34 3.11
CA GLN A 40 -0.16 6.08 2.85
C GLN A 40 -0.92 6.19 1.53
N VAL A 41 -0.99 5.11 0.77
CA VAL A 41 -1.93 4.94 -0.32
C VAL A 41 -2.94 3.86 0.08
N GLU A 42 -4.20 4.17 -0.15
CA GLU A 42 -5.32 3.26 0.10
C GLU A 42 -6.09 3.03 -1.18
N GLY A 43 -6.44 1.78 -1.44
CA GLY A 43 -7.25 1.38 -2.57
C GLY A 43 -8.61 0.86 -2.13
N LEU A 44 -9.62 1.15 -2.95
CA LEU A 44 -10.98 0.61 -2.82
C LEU A 44 -11.50 0.26 -4.21
N ALA A 45 -12.04 -0.93 -4.34
CA ALA A 45 -12.81 -1.32 -5.52
C ALA A 45 -14.13 -1.96 -5.08
N ILE A 46 -15.24 -1.52 -5.68
CA ILE A 46 -16.58 -2.07 -5.45
C ILE A 46 -17.22 -2.37 -6.79
N ASP A 47 -17.71 -3.59 -6.95
CA ASP A 47 -18.43 -4.06 -8.13
C ASP A 47 -19.30 -5.28 -7.73
N LYS A 48 -20.11 -5.79 -8.66
CA LYS A 48 -21.03 -6.92 -8.38
C LYS A 48 -20.33 -8.27 -8.21
N SER A 49 -19.15 -8.45 -8.79
CA SER A 49 -18.46 -9.75 -8.90
C SER A 49 -17.04 -9.78 -8.35
N LEU A 50 -16.64 -8.76 -7.58
CA LEU A 50 -15.30 -8.74 -6.98
C LEU A 50 -15.17 -9.77 -5.87
N SER A 51 -13.99 -10.37 -5.76
CA SER A 51 -13.69 -11.41 -4.80
C SER A 51 -12.28 -11.25 -4.22
N MET A 52 -11.95 -12.06 -3.22
CA MET A 52 -10.59 -12.14 -2.67
C MET A 52 -9.54 -12.53 -3.73
N ALA A 53 -9.94 -13.28 -4.77
CA ALA A 53 -9.04 -13.63 -5.87
C ALA A 53 -8.66 -12.39 -6.70
N ASN A 54 -9.61 -11.48 -6.94
CA ASN A 54 -9.33 -10.22 -7.62
C ASN A 54 -8.39 -9.33 -6.80
N LEU A 55 -8.59 -9.25 -5.47
CA LEU A 55 -7.69 -8.53 -4.58
C LEU A 55 -6.27 -9.12 -4.65
N LYS A 56 -6.12 -10.44 -4.54
CA LYS A 56 -4.82 -11.10 -4.63
C LYS A 56 -4.11 -10.80 -5.95
N TRP A 57 -4.82 -10.90 -7.06
CA TRP A 57 -4.28 -10.59 -8.37
C TRP A 57 -3.80 -9.14 -8.50
N VAL A 58 -4.62 -8.17 -8.05
CA VAL A 58 -4.25 -6.74 -8.09
C VAL A 58 -2.99 -6.48 -7.27
N LEU A 59 -2.87 -7.08 -6.08
CA LEU A 59 -1.70 -6.90 -5.22
C LEU A 59 -0.45 -7.57 -5.78
N GLU A 60 -0.58 -8.74 -6.40
CA GLU A 60 0.52 -9.43 -7.07
C GLU A 60 1.05 -8.60 -8.24
N GLU A 61 0.17 -8.13 -9.12
CA GLU A 61 0.55 -7.27 -10.26
C GLU A 61 1.18 -5.95 -9.79
N PHE A 62 0.66 -5.36 -8.71
CA PHE A 62 1.27 -4.17 -8.11
C PHE A 62 2.70 -4.44 -7.63
N VAL A 63 2.92 -5.52 -6.90
CA VAL A 63 4.25 -5.85 -6.35
C VAL A 63 5.24 -6.13 -7.46
N LYS A 64 4.85 -6.91 -8.49
CA LYS A 64 5.68 -7.15 -9.68
C LYS A 64 6.09 -5.84 -10.36
N ALA A 65 5.12 -4.98 -10.64
CA ALA A 65 5.37 -3.71 -11.30
C ALA A 65 6.20 -2.75 -10.45
N TYR A 66 5.93 -2.68 -9.15
CA TYR A 66 6.63 -1.75 -8.26
C TYR A 66 8.08 -2.15 -8.01
N PHE A 67 8.35 -3.42 -7.74
CA PHE A 67 9.71 -3.92 -7.50
C PHE A 67 10.45 -4.34 -8.78
N GLU A 68 9.78 -4.25 -9.94
CA GLU A 68 10.37 -4.56 -11.26
C GLU A 68 10.87 -6.02 -11.33
N VAL A 69 10.02 -6.95 -10.85
CA VAL A 69 10.30 -8.40 -10.86
C VAL A 69 9.26 -9.13 -11.70
N ASP A 70 9.69 -10.19 -12.39
CA ASP A 70 8.80 -10.98 -13.26
C ASP A 70 7.86 -11.90 -12.46
N ASP A 71 8.32 -12.37 -11.29
CA ASP A 71 7.56 -13.26 -10.43
C ASP A 71 7.74 -12.89 -8.96
N VAL A 72 6.68 -13.13 -8.16
CA VAL A 72 6.68 -12.87 -6.73
C VAL A 72 5.74 -13.83 -6.02
N GLU A 73 6.17 -14.34 -4.87
CA GLU A 73 5.33 -15.11 -3.99
C GLU A 73 4.77 -14.23 -2.87
N LEU A 74 3.44 -14.15 -2.80
CA LEU A 74 2.71 -13.42 -1.77
C LEU A 74 2.10 -14.40 -0.76
N ARG A 75 2.25 -14.08 0.52
CA ARG A 75 1.60 -14.79 1.61
C ARG A 75 0.54 -13.91 2.23
N PHE A 76 -0.70 -14.41 2.29
CA PHE A 76 -1.82 -13.76 2.93
C PHE A 76 -2.03 -14.38 4.31
N ARG A 77 -1.72 -13.62 5.36
CA ARG A 77 -1.95 -14.03 6.74
C ARG A 77 -3.28 -13.47 7.23
N ALA A 78 -4.12 -14.30 7.85
CA ALA A 78 -5.35 -13.84 8.47
C ALA A 78 -5.05 -12.74 9.51
N SER A 79 -5.80 -11.65 9.44
CA SER A 79 -5.68 -10.53 10.36
C SER A 79 -7.07 -9.98 10.70
N HIS A 80 -7.14 -8.95 11.53
CA HIS A 80 -8.39 -8.29 11.90
C HIS A 80 -8.30 -6.79 11.67
N PHE A 81 -9.17 -6.30 10.78
CA PHE A 81 -9.43 -4.87 10.63
C PHE A 81 -10.94 -4.63 10.74
N PRO A 82 -11.39 -3.61 11.50
CA PRO A 82 -12.81 -3.42 11.79
C PRO A 82 -13.66 -3.06 10.56
N PHE A 83 -13.04 -2.77 9.44
CA PHE A 83 -13.67 -2.31 8.19
C PHE A 83 -13.56 -3.32 7.04
N THR A 84 -12.93 -4.49 7.27
CA THR A 84 -12.83 -5.59 6.27
C THR A 84 -13.11 -6.94 6.92
N GLU A 85 -13.74 -7.84 6.16
CA GLU A 85 -14.00 -9.22 6.55
C GLU A 85 -14.20 -10.10 5.29
N PRO A 86 -13.32 -11.10 5.03
CA PRO A 86 -12.07 -11.40 5.74
C PRO A 86 -11.00 -10.31 5.56
N SER A 87 -10.12 -10.21 6.56
CA SER A 87 -8.96 -9.34 6.56
C SER A 87 -7.67 -10.14 6.44
N ALA A 88 -6.67 -9.58 5.77
CA ALA A 88 -5.37 -10.20 5.62
C ALA A 88 -4.24 -9.17 5.61
N GLU A 89 -3.16 -9.48 6.31
CA GLU A 89 -1.86 -8.87 6.09
C GLU A 89 -1.16 -9.59 4.94
N VAL A 90 -0.42 -8.85 4.14
CA VAL A 90 0.25 -9.37 2.94
C VAL A 90 1.75 -9.25 3.09
N ASP A 91 2.41 -10.39 3.01
CA ASP A 91 3.86 -10.49 3.03
C ASP A 91 4.37 -10.85 1.63
N ILE A 92 5.56 -10.34 1.29
CA ILE A 92 6.33 -10.73 0.13
C ILE A 92 7.48 -11.65 0.53
N ARG A 93 7.75 -12.67 -0.29
CA ARG A 93 8.96 -13.49 -0.15
C ARG A 93 10.19 -12.69 -0.54
N CYS A 94 11.25 -12.76 0.26
CA CYS A 94 12.44 -11.94 0.04
C CYS A 94 13.70 -12.53 0.67
N SER A 95 14.82 -11.92 0.34
CA SER A 95 16.09 -12.06 1.06
C SER A 95 16.79 -10.72 1.15
N TRP A 96 17.85 -10.65 1.94
CA TRP A 96 18.67 -9.46 2.11
C TRP A 96 20.10 -9.72 1.66
N ASP A 97 20.57 -8.95 0.69
CA ASP A 97 21.96 -8.96 0.26
C ASP A 97 22.60 -7.60 0.52
N LYS A 98 23.58 -7.55 1.43
CA LYS A 98 24.31 -6.32 1.81
C LYS A 98 23.40 -5.12 2.15
N GLY A 99 22.27 -5.39 2.79
CA GLY A 99 21.28 -4.37 3.17
C GLY A 99 20.30 -3.98 2.05
N GLN A 100 20.37 -4.61 0.89
CA GLN A 100 19.40 -4.46 -0.18
C GLN A 100 18.38 -5.59 -0.17
N LEU A 101 17.11 -5.24 -0.32
CA LEU A 101 16.01 -6.19 -0.46
C LEU A 101 16.04 -6.86 -1.84
N LYS A 102 15.96 -8.18 -1.86
CA LYS A 102 15.78 -9.01 -3.05
C LYS A 102 14.39 -9.65 -2.98
N VAL A 103 13.46 -9.12 -3.74
CA VAL A 103 12.08 -9.62 -3.81
C VAL A 103 12.02 -10.87 -4.69
N GLY A 104 11.26 -11.87 -4.24
CA GLY A 104 11.10 -13.16 -4.94
C GLY A 104 12.20 -14.18 -4.66
N GLU A 105 13.25 -13.82 -3.91
CA GLU A 105 14.38 -14.69 -3.59
C GLU A 105 14.45 -15.00 -2.08
N GLY A 106 15.08 -16.14 -1.73
CA GLY A 106 15.31 -16.52 -0.32
C GLY A 106 14.08 -17.08 0.38
N ASP A 107 14.12 -17.14 1.71
CA ASP A 107 13.10 -17.77 2.55
C ASP A 107 12.50 -16.83 3.60
N ASP A 108 12.89 -15.55 3.60
CA ASP A 108 12.34 -14.55 4.49
C ASP A 108 11.00 -14.02 3.98
N TRP A 109 10.20 -13.52 4.91
CA TRP A 109 8.90 -12.90 4.62
C TRP A 109 8.83 -11.51 5.21
N LEU A 110 8.40 -10.56 4.41
CA LEU A 110 8.29 -9.17 4.81
C LEU A 110 6.87 -8.66 4.59
N GLU A 111 6.23 -8.20 5.65
CA GLU A 111 4.93 -7.55 5.57
C GLU A 111 5.04 -6.19 4.85
N ILE A 112 4.16 -5.97 3.87
CA ILE A 112 4.14 -4.74 3.08
C ILE A 112 2.82 -3.96 3.17
N LEU A 113 1.69 -4.62 3.43
CA LEU A 113 0.38 -3.97 3.46
C LEU A 113 -0.70 -4.79 4.19
N GLY A 114 -1.77 -4.09 4.57
CA GLY A 114 -3.01 -4.70 5.02
C GLY A 114 -4.11 -4.63 3.96
N SER A 115 -4.97 -5.64 3.90
CA SER A 115 -6.02 -5.76 2.89
C SER A 115 -7.22 -6.57 3.37
N GLY A 116 -8.29 -6.60 2.58
CA GLY A 116 -9.45 -7.46 2.85
C GLY A 116 -10.66 -7.10 2.00
N MET A 117 -11.70 -7.92 2.15
CA MET A 117 -13.01 -7.61 1.57
C MET A 117 -13.70 -6.56 2.42
N VAL A 118 -14.35 -5.60 1.78
CA VAL A 118 -15.03 -4.50 2.48
C VAL A 118 -16.17 -5.07 3.33
N HIS A 119 -16.18 -4.71 4.63
CA HIS A 119 -17.21 -5.18 5.55
C HIS A 119 -18.61 -4.68 5.12
N PRO A 120 -19.67 -5.51 5.13
CA PRO A 120 -21.01 -5.11 4.70
C PRO A 120 -21.53 -3.83 5.36
N LYS A 121 -21.25 -3.63 6.66
CA LYS A 121 -21.62 -2.39 7.38
C LYS A 121 -20.93 -1.15 6.84
N VAL A 122 -19.73 -1.28 6.26
CA VAL A 122 -19.03 -0.16 5.62
C VAL A 122 -19.68 0.20 4.28
N LEU A 123 -20.11 -0.78 3.50
CA LEU A 123 -20.90 -0.56 2.29
C LEU A 123 -22.21 0.16 2.62
N GLN A 124 -22.95 -0.31 3.61
CA GLN A 124 -24.18 0.32 4.09
C GLN A 124 -23.96 1.76 4.54
N ALA A 125 -22.89 2.03 5.31
CA ALA A 125 -22.54 3.39 5.74
C ALA A 125 -22.20 4.31 4.56
N GLY A 126 -21.69 3.77 3.46
CA GLY A 126 -21.46 4.49 2.20
C GLY A 126 -22.66 4.55 1.27
N GLY A 127 -23.86 4.11 1.72
CA GLY A 127 -25.09 4.12 0.92
C GLY A 127 -25.15 3.04 -0.16
N ILE A 128 -24.35 1.99 -0.05
CA ILE A 128 -24.25 0.89 -1.02
C ILE A 128 -24.91 -0.37 -0.44
N ASP A 129 -25.79 -1.01 -1.21
CA ASP A 129 -26.47 -2.24 -0.82
C ASP A 129 -25.51 -3.44 -0.85
N PRO A 130 -25.17 -4.07 0.30
CA PRO A 130 -24.25 -5.19 0.36
C PRO A 130 -24.80 -6.51 -0.19
N GLU A 131 -26.10 -6.61 -0.45
CA GLU A 131 -26.70 -7.77 -1.11
C GLU A 131 -26.45 -7.77 -2.63
N LEU A 132 -26.21 -6.59 -3.21
CA LEU A 132 -25.97 -6.41 -4.65
C LEU A 132 -24.51 -6.16 -4.98
N TRP A 133 -23.75 -5.60 -4.05
CA TRP A 133 -22.39 -5.12 -4.27
C TRP A 133 -21.42 -5.66 -3.24
N GLN A 134 -20.23 -5.95 -3.69
CA GLN A 134 -19.12 -6.32 -2.82
C GLN A 134 -17.85 -5.62 -3.27
N GLY A 135 -16.83 -5.60 -2.43
CA GLY A 135 -15.60 -4.91 -2.77
C GLY A 135 -14.43 -5.37 -1.94
N PHE A 136 -13.26 -4.92 -2.34
CA PHE A 136 -12.05 -5.09 -1.55
C PHE A 136 -11.37 -3.76 -1.32
N ALA A 137 -10.55 -3.72 -0.27
CA ALA A 137 -9.72 -2.58 0.08
C ALA A 137 -8.33 -3.04 0.50
N PHE A 138 -7.35 -2.15 0.30
CA PHE A 138 -5.99 -2.32 0.79
C PHE A 138 -5.41 -0.97 1.23
N GLY A 139 -4.37 -1.02 2.06
CA GLY A 139 -3.64 0.18 2.46
C GLY A 139 -2.17 -0.15 2.74
N MET A 140 -1.27 0.67 2.19
CA MET A 140 0.17 0.51 2.35
C MET A 140 0.87 1.83 2.64
N GLY A 141 1.92 1.78 3.46
CA GLY A 141 2.78 2.92 3.73
C GLY A 141 3.71 3.21 2.56
N ILE A 142 3.57 4.36 1.91
CA ILE A 142 4.39 4.76 0.75
C ILE A 142 5.85 4.87 1.16
N ASP A 143 6.14 5.52 2.29
CA ASP A 143 7.51 5.70 2.78
C ASP A 143 8.19 4.35 3.05
N ARG A 144 7.43 3.36 3.60
CA ARG A 144 7.96 2.03 3.86
C ARG A 144 8.32 1.27 2.59
N ILE A 145 7.44 1.24 1.59
CA ILE A 145 7.75 0.53 0.34
C ILE A 145 8.84 1.24 -0.46
N ALA A 146 8.93 2.59 -0.38
CA ALA A 146 10.03 3.35 -0.96
C ALA A 146 11.36 3.04 -0.26
N MET A 147 11.37 3.00 1.09
CA MET A 147 12.53 2.59 1.87
C MET A 147 13.05 1.22 1.44
N LEU A 148 12.16 0.25 1.24
CA LEU A 148 12.51 -1.10 0.79
C LEU A 148 13.06 -1.12 -0.64
N LYS A 149 12.42 -0.41 -1.57
CA LYS A 149 12.84 -0.37 -2.98
C LYS A 149 14.21 0.29 -3.16
N TYR A 150 14.48 1.37 -2.43
CA TYR A 150 15.70 2.17 -2.60
C TYR A 150 16.80 1.84 -1.58
N GLY A 151 16.58 0.86 -0.71
CA GLY A 151 17.57 0.45 0.30
C GLY A 151 17.85 1.52 1.34
N VAL A 152 16.87 2.36 1.69
CA VAL A 152 17.00 3.37 2.74
C VAL A 152 16.94 2.67 4.10
N PRO A 153 17.99 2.78 4.95
CA PRO A 153 18.06 1.97 6.18
C PRO A 153 17.17 2.47 7.33
N ASP A 154 16.73 3.72 7.26
CA ASP A 154 15.94 4.38 8.31
C ASP A 154 14.88 5.29 7.68
N LEU A 155 13.61 5.03 7.97
CA LEU A 155 12.49 5.77 7.42
C LEU A 155 12.49 7.25 7.80
N ARG A 156 13.07 7.59 8.97
CA ARG A 156 13.18 8.99 9.44
C ARG A 156 13.99 9.86 8.50
N ALA A 157 14.93 9.27 7.75
CA ALA A 157 15.75 9.99 6.77
C ALA A 157 14.94 10.71 5.69
N PHE A 158 13.72 10.25 5.36
CA PHE A 158 12.82 10.95 4.44
C PHE A 158 12.34 12.31 4.99
N PHE A 159 12.40 12.51 6.29
CA PHE A 159 11.87 13.70 6.98
C PHE A 159 12.95 14.60 7.60
N ASP A 160 14.20 14.12 7.69
CA ASP A 160 15.30 14.85 8.34
C ASP A 160 15.84 16.03 7.52
N SER A 161 15.48 16.14 6.24
CA SER A 161 15.94 17.21 5.32
C SER A 161 17.46 17.33 5.22
N ASP A 162 18.22 16.24 5.39
CA ASP A 162 19.68 16.22 5.25
C ASP A 162 20.07 16.41 3.78
N LEU A 163 20.77 17.50 3.47
CA LEU A 163 21.19 17.82 2.10
C LEU A 163 22.14 16.78 1.50
N ARG A 164 22.92 16.06 2.32
CA ARG A 164 23.81 14.98 1.86
C ARG A 164 22.99 13.79 1.39
N TRP A 165 21.94 13.43 2.14
CA TRP A 165 21.01 12.38 1.80
C TRP A 165 20.22 12.71 0.52
N LEU A 166 19.70 13.94 0.42
CA LEU A 166 18.97 14.43 -0.77
C LEU A 166 19.86 14.39 -2.02
N ARG A 167 21.14 14.76 -1.90
CA ARG A 167 22.10 14.69 -3.01
C ARG A 167 22.44 13.26 -3.41
N HIS A 168 22.53 12.35 -2.43
CA HIS A 168 22.85 10.95 -2.69
C HIS A 168 21.75 10.26 -3.50
N TYR A 169 20.49 10.46 -3.14
CA TYR A 169 19.33 9.89 -3.84
C TYR A 169 18.91 10.70 -5.07
N GLY A 170 19.63 11.76 -5.43
CA GLY A 170 19.39 12.53 -6.65
C GLY A 170 18.08 13.34 -6.63
N PHE A 171 17.56 13.67 -5.46
CA PHE A 171 16.36 14.49 -5.35
C PHE A 171 16.65 15.93 -5.80
N ASN A 172 15.91 16.40 -6.80
CA ASN A 172 15.88 17.80 -7.21
C ASN A 172 14.45 18.32 -7.05
N SER A 173 14.26 19.29 -6.16
CA SER A 173 12.93 19.86 -5.86
C SER A 173 12.27 20.56 -7.05
N LEU A 174 13.03 20.88 -8.09
CA LEU A 174 12.52 21.51 -9.32
C LEU A 174 12.23 20.49 -10.45
N GLU A 175 12.67 19.25 -10.31
CA GLU A 175 12.33 18.17 -11.22
C GLU A 175 11.08 17.47 -10.71
N GLN A 176 9.98 17.61 -11.44
CA GLN A 176 8.79 16.81 -11.15
C GLN A 176 9.00 15.39 -11.68
N PRO A 177 8.85 14.35 -10.82
CA PRO A 177 8.87 12.98 -11.27
C PRO A 177 7.77 12.78 -12.32
N ASN A 178 8.11 12.21 -13.43
CA ASN A 178 7.13 11.86 -14.47
C ASN A 178 7.20 10.36 -14.79
N LEU A 179 6.11 9.83 -15.33
CA LEU A 179 6.00 8.40 -15.66
C LEU A 179 7.01 7.94 -16.74
N HIS A 180 7.53 8.87 -17.54
CA HIS A 180 8.47 8.59 -18.61
C HIS A 180 9.92 8.46 -18.12
N SER A 181 10.33 9.30 -17.16
CA SER A 181 11.69 9.25 -16.60
C SER A 181 11.87 8.17 -15.54
N GLY A 182 10.77 7.59 -15.05
CA GLY A 182 10.79 6.66 -13.95
C GLY A 182 11.26 7.29 -12.65
N LEU A 183 11.12 6.55 -11.55
CA LEU A 183 11.69 6.91 -10.24
C LEU A 183 13.03 6.18 -10.02
N SER A 184 13.43 5.31 -10.94
CA SER A 184 14.68 4.58 -10.92
C SER A 184 15.69 5.24 -11.85
N ARG A 185 16.74 5.80 -11.30
CA ARG A 185 18.03 5.98 -11.93
C ARG A 185 19.01 5.04 -11.32
#